data_61823f7a0400c7f2ccf9c9e885a04e3a
#
_entry.id   61823f7a0400c7f2ccf9c9e885a04e3a
#
_cell.length_a   1.000
_cell.length_b   1.000
_cell.length_c   1.000
_cell.angle_alpha   90.00
_cell.angle_beta   90.00
_cell.angle_gamma   90.00
#
_symmetry.space_group_name_H-M   'P 1'
#
loop_
_entity.id
_entity.type
_entity.pdbx_description
1 polymer ?
#
loop_
_entity_poly.entity_id
_entity_poly.type
_entity_poly.pdbx_seq_one_letter_code
_entity_poly.pdbx_strand_id
1 'polypeptide(L)'
;MNESVRFEDKVVIITGAGGGLGRTHALLFAKQGARVLVNDLGGSAQGEGANASAADRVVAEIREAGGVAEANHDSVTDGDKLVQHALDVFGRVDVVVNNAGILRDKTFHKMDDADWDLVYRVHVEGAYKVTRAAWPHMREQNYGRVIFTASTSGIYGNFGQSNYGMAKLGLYGLTRTLAIEGRKNNILVNAIAPTGGTRMTEGLIPPQVFEQLKPELVSPLVVYLASENCQETSGLFEVGGGWMGKVRWERSLGIGFDPRAGFSPEDVAAHWQQICDFEGAAHPKDNIEALKEMMGNLQKYTL
;
A
#
# COMPACT_ATOMS: atom_id res chain seq x y z
N MET A 1 -11.42 -26.76 -8.35
CA MET A 1 -10.18 -27.16 -7.66
C MET A 1 -9.53 -25.88 -7.16
N ASN A 2 -9.26 -25.74 -5.85
CA ASN A 2 -8.56 -24.56 -5.36
C ASN A 2 -7.11 -24.67 -5.83
N GLU A 3 -6.68 -23.78 -6.73
CA GLU A 3 -5.29 -23.67 -7.13
C GLU A 3 -4.45 -23.34 -5.88
N SER A 4 -3.42 -24.12 -5.63
CA SER A 4 -2.56 -23.93 -4.47
C SER A 4 -1.72 -22.67 -4.67
N VAL A 5 -1.76 -21.76 -3.72
CA VAL A 5 -0.90 -20.56 -3.71
C VAL A 5 0.47 -20.95 -3.18
N ARG A 6 1.51 -20.88 -4.00
CA ARG A 6 2.88 -21.30 -3.69
C ARG A 6 3.89 -20.23 -4.06
N PHE A 7 5.04 -20.24 -3.34
CA PHE A 7 6.13 -19.28 -3.51
C PHE A 7 7.51 -19.98 -3.54
N GLU A 8 7.55 -21.25 -3.95
CA GLU A 8 8.83 -21.95 -4.12
C GLU A 8 9.77 -21.11 -4.99
N ASP A 9 11.02 -20.94 -4.54
CA ASP A 9 12.06 -20.13 -5.19
C ASP A 9 11.80 -18.62 -5.29
N LYS A 10 10.73 -18.11 -4.73
CA LYS A 10 10.46 -16.67 -4.66
C LYS A 10 11.09 -16.04 -3.42
N VAL A 11 11.62 -14.84 -3.60
CA VAL A 11 12.17 -14.00 -2.54
C VAL A 11 11.22 -12.86 -2.23
N VAL A 12 10.84 -12.76 -0.98
CA VAL A 12 9.88 -11.77 -0.47
C VAL A 12 10.56 -10.87 0.55
N ILE A 13 10.57 -9.58 0.27
CA ILE A 13 11.00 -8.54 1.22
C ILE A 13 9.75 -8.00 1.92
N ILE A 14 9.76 -7.98 3.26
CA ILE A 14 8.67 -7.40 4.05
C ILE A 14 9.25 -6.38 5.03
N THR A 15 8.85 -5.12 4.89
CA THR A 15 9.30 -4.06 5.78
C THR A 15 8.38 -3.93 7.00
N GLY A 16 8.96 -3.57 8.17
CA GLY A 16 8.23 -3.52 9.42
C GLY A 16 7.71 -4.89 9.85
N ALA A 17 8.51 -5.93 9.63
CA ALA A 17 8.08 -7.33 9.79
C ALA A 17 8.43 -7.94 11.16
N GLY A 18 9.00 -7.18 12.10
CA GLY A 18 9.32 -7.63 13.45
C GLY A 18 8.10 -7.79 14.38
N GLY A 19 6.90 -7.44 13.92
CA GLY A 19 5.66 -7.58 14.69
C GLY A 19 4.38 -7.29 13.90
N GLY A 20 3.23 -7.41 14.54
CA GLY A 20 1.93 -7.07 13.98
C GLY A 20 1.65 -7.71 12.61
N LEU A 21 1.12 -6.92 11.68
CA LEU A 21 0.79 -7.36 10.33
C LEU A 21 2.02 -7.90 9.57
N GLY A 22 3.15 -7.19 9.63
CA GLY A 22 4.34 -7.60 8.90
C GLY A 22 4.86 -8.98 9.33
N ARG A 23 4.85 -9.28 10.65
CA ARG A 23 5.19 -10.61 11.17
C ARG A 23 4.25 -11.68 10.60
N THR A 24 2.94 -11.44 10.63
CA THR A 24 1.97 -12.44 10.14
C THR A 24 2.08 -12.67 8.64
N HIS A 25 2.40 -11.62 7.88
CA HIS A 25 2.72 -11.73 6.45
C HIS A 25 3.96 -12.60 6.26
N ALA A 26 5.06 -12.34 6.99
CA ALA A 26 6.31 -13.08 6.87
C ALA A 26 6.13 -14.58 7.15
N LEU A 27 5.42 -14.90 8.23
CA LEU A 27 5.12 -16.28 8.60
C LEU A 27 4.30 -17.00 7.52
N LEU A 28 3.29 -16.31 6.95
CA LEU A 28 2.45 -16.93 5.93
C LEU A 28 3.18 -17.12 4.61
N PHE A 29 3.97 -16.13 4.14
CA PHE A 29 4.81 -16.30 2.95
C PHE A 29 5.79 -17.44 3.10
N ALA A 30 6.50 -17.54 4.24
CA ALA A 30 7.42 -18.63 4.52
C ALA A 30 6.72 -19.99 4.52
N LYS A 31 5.52 -20.07 5.11
CA LYS A 31 4.68 -21.29 5.10
C LYS A 31 4.29 -21.70 3.67
N GLN A 32 4.18 -20.75 2.74
CA GLN A 32 3.89 -21.02 1.33
C GLN A 32 5.16 -21.30 0.49
N GLY A 33 6.33 -21.43 1.12
CA GLY A 33 7.58 -21.81 0.46
C GLY A 33 8.49 -20.63 0.05
N ALA A 34 8.15 -19.39 0.39
CA ALA A 34 8.99 -18.23 0.10
C ALA A 34 10.26 -18.20 0.94
N ARG A 35 11.33 -17.62 0.38
CA ARG A 35 12.50 -17.13 1.11
C ARG A 35 12.23 -15.69 1.53
N VAL A 36 12.22 -15.40 2.82
CA VAL A 36 11.73 -14.13 3.36
C VAL A 36 12.86 -13.29 3.94
N LEU A 37 13.05 -12.07 3.45
CA LEU A 37 13.83 -11.05 4.15
C LEU A 37 12.90 -10.30 5.10
N VAL A 38 13.10 -10.50 6.39
CA VAL A 38 12.35 -9.87 7.48
C VAL A 38 13.05 -8.57 7.86
N ASN A 39 12.57 -7.44 7.36
CA ASN A 39 13.15 -6.15 7.70
C ASN A 39 12.36 -5.48 8.83
N ASP A 40 13.07 -5.06 9.88
CA ASP A 40 12.53 -4.22 10.95
C ASP A 40 13.66 -3.48 11.68
N LEU A 41 13.54 -2.16 11.79
CA LEU A 41 14.45 -1.33 12.57
C LEU A 41 14.30 -1.58 14.09
N GLY A 42 13.14 -2.14 14.50
CA GLY A 42 12.82 -2.41 15.91
C GLY A 42 12.40 -1.18 16.70
N GLY A 43 11.94 -0.13 16.03
CA GLY A 43 11.39 1.06 16.69
C GLY A 43 10.03 0.84 17.33
N SER A 44 9.64 1.79 18.18
CA SER A 44 8.28 1.85 18.75
C SER A 44 7.23 2.18 17.67
N ALA A 45 5.94 2.10 18.02
CA ALA A 45 4.85 2.55 17.13
C ALA A 45 4.96 4.04 16.76
N GLN A 46 5.68 4.83 17.54
CA GLN A 46 5.96 6.25 17.32
C GLN A 46 7.25 6.49 16.51
N GLY A 47 7.99 5.44 16.16
CA GLY A 47 9.24 5.53 15.39
C GLY A 47 10.45 5.88 16.24
N GLU A 48 10.46 5.57 17.54
CA GLU A 48 11.55 5.83 18.46
C GLU A 48 12.34 4.57 18.76
N GLY A 49 13.67 4.71 18.86
CA GLY A 49 14.59 3.63 19.20
C GLY A 49 14.83 2.65 18.04
N ALA A 50 15.68 1.67 18.32
CA ALA A 50 15.98 0.55 17.44
C ALA A 50 16.24 -0.71 18.29
N ASN A 51 15.74 -1.86 17.85
CA ASN A 51 15.96 -3.13 18.52
C ASN A 51 15.99 -4.28 17.50
N ALA A 52 17.19 -4.65 17.10
CA ALA A 52 17.43 -5.73 16.13
C ALA A 52 16.69 -7.04 16.45
N SER A 53 16.48 -7.34 17.74
CA SER A 53 15.83 -8.60 18.16
C SER A 53 14.39 -8.76 17.65
N ALA A 54 13.73 -7.71 17.12
CA ALA A 54 12.36 -7.85 16.61
C ALA A 54 12.32 -8.68 15.32
N ALA A 55 13.18 -8.35 14.34
CA ALA A 55 13.32 -9.13 13.11
C ALA A 55 13.89 -10.53 13.39
N ASP A 56 14.92 -10.62 14.26
CA ASP A 56 15.57 -11.89 14.58
C ASP A 56 14.61 -12.91 15.18
N ARG A 57 13.67 -12.48 16.05
CA ARG A 57 12.65 -13.37 16.61
C ARG A 57 11.75 -13.96 15.53
N VAL A 58 11.31 -13.16 14.58
CA VAL A 58 10.45 -13.64 13.48
C VAL A 58 11.21 -14.59 12.56
N VAL A 59 12.49 -14.30 12.29
CA VAL A 59 13.37 -15.23 11.55
C VAL A 59 13.52 -16.55 12.28
N ALA A 60 13.72 -16.54 13.60
CA ALA A 60 13.81 -17.76 14.40
C ALA A 60 12.50 -18.58 14.32
N GLU A 61 11.33 -17.93 14.45
CA GLU A 61 10.03 -18.59 14.31
C GLU A 61 9.86 -19.25 12.93
N ILE A 62 10.25 -18.55 11.85
CA ILE A 62 10.17 -19.08 10.49
C ILE A 62 11.09 -20.29 10.32
N ARG A 63 12.32 -20.21 10.81
CA ARG A 63 13.31 -21.30 10.72
C ARG A 63 12.91 -22.51 11.55
N GLU A 64 12.36 -22.31 12.75
CA GLU A 64 11.82 -23.37 13.61
C GLU A 64 10.66 -24.10 12.92
N ALA A 65 9.84 -23.39 12.16
CA ALA A 65 8.77 -23.97 11.35
C ALA A 65 9.26 -24.62 10.04
N GLY A 66 10.59 -24.67 9.79
CA GLY A 66 11.19 -25.27 8.60
C GLY A 66 11.25 -24.35 7.38
N GLY A 67 10.92 -23.07 7.52
CA GLY A 67 11.00 -22.06 6.46
C GLY A 67 12.39 -21.44 6.32
N VAL A 68 12.55 -20.59 5.30
CA VAL A 68 13.80 -19.88 5.00
C VAL A 68 13.60 -18.38 5.18
N ALA A 69 14.36 -17.77 6.08
CA ALA A 69 14.31 -16.35 6.32
C ALA A 69 15.66 -15.78 6.75
N GLU A 70 15.86 -14.48 6.50
CA GLU A 70 17.00 -13.70 6.96
C GLU A 70 16.52 -12.38 7.56
N ALA A 71 17.20 -11.88 8.60
CA ALA A 71 16.86 -10.62 9.25
C ALA A 71 17.61 -9.45 8.61
N ASN A 72 16.93 -8.32 8.46
CA ASN A 72 17.53 -7.06 8.06
C ASN A 72 17.09 -5.95 9.01
N HIS A 73 18.02 -5.14 9.46
CA HIS A 73 17.81 -4.09 10.47
C HIS A 73 18.01 -2.68 9.92
N ASP A 74 18.17 -2.53 8.60
CA ASP A 74 18.31 -1.23 7.97
C ASP A 74 16.99 -0.43 8.03
N SER A 75 17.13 0.90 8.04
CA SER A 75 15.98 1.78 7.84
C SER A 75 15.39 1.60 6.45
N VAL A 76 14.08 1.68 6.32
CA VAL A 76 13.41 1.70 4.99
C VAL A 76 13.88 2.86 4.12
N THR A 77 14.43 3.93 4.72
CA THR A 77 15.03 5.03 3.98
C THR A 77 16.38 4.67 3.34
N ASP A 78 16.97 3.55 3.72
CA ASP A 78 18.16 2.95 3.11
C ASP A 78 17.77 1.78 2.16
N GLY A 79 16.76 1.97 1.34
CA GLY A 79 16.16 0.93 0.49
C GLY A 79 17.17 0.18 -0.38
N ASP A 80 18.21 0.85 -0.86
CA ASP A 80 19.28 0.22 -1.66
C ASP A 80 20.03 -0.85 -0.85
N LYS A 81 20.38 -0.58 0.42
CA LYS A 81 21.06 -1.55 1.29
C LYS A 81 20.17 -2.73 1.60
N LEU A 82 18.89 -2.46 1.89
CA LEU A 82 17.90 -3.47 2.20
C LEU A 82 17.69 -4.44 1.03
N VAL A 83 17.54 -3.92 -0.17
CA VAL A 83 17.38 -4.75 -1.39
C VAL A 83 18.68 -5.47 -1.72
N GLN A 84 19.84 -4.80 -1.60
CA GLN A 84 21.15 -5.45 -1.82
C GLN A 84 21.35 -6.64 -0.88
N HIS A 85 20.95 -6.54 0.39
CA HIS A 85 21.02 -7.65 1.33
C HIS A 85 20.19 -8.86 0.85
N ALA A 86 18.97 -8.63 0.33
CA ALA A 86 18.17 -9.73 -0.26
C ALA A 86 18.86 -10.37 -1.47
N LEU A 87 19.51 -9.57 -2.30
CA LEU A 87 20.26 -10.06 -3.47
C LEU A 87 21.50 -10.88 -3.05
N ASP A 88 22.24 -10.40 -2.05
CA ASP A 88 23.45 -11.07 -1.55
C ASP A 88 23.13 -12.45 -0.93
N VAL A 89 22.01 -12.54 -0.21
CA VAL A 89 21.62 -13.78 0.49
C VAL A 89 20.84 -14.73 -0.41
N PHE A 90 19.92 -14.19 -1.22
CA PHE A 90 18.95 -15.02 -1.96
C PHE A 90 19.09 -14.95 -3.48
N GLY A 91 19.87 -13.99 -4.00
CA GLY A 91 20.18 -13.86 -5.43
C GLY A 91 19.08 -13.19 -6.27
N ARG A 92 17.93 -12.84 -5.71
CA ARG A 92 16.79 -12.25 -6.43
C ARG A 92 15.82 -11.51 -5.52
N VAL A 93 14.88 -10.76 -6.11
CA VAL A 93 13.74 -10.15 -5.40
C VAL A 93 12.50 -10.28 -6.26
N ASP A 94 11.47 -10.97 -5.77
CA ASP A 94 10.22 -11.21 -6.50
C ASP A 94 9.04 -10.41 -5.94
N VAL A 95 9.00 -10.24 -4.62
CA VAL A 95 7.89 -9.57 -3.93
C VAL A 95 8.45 -8.53 -2.96
N VAL A 96 7.85 -7.34 -2.96
CA VAL A 96 8.08 -6.31 -1.94
C VAL A 96 6.76 -5.97 -1.26
N VAL A 97 6.68 -6.19 0.05
CA VAL A 97 5.57 -5.75 0.89
C VAL A 97 6.02 -4.55 1.71
N ASN A 98 5.64 -3.36 1.27
CA ASN A 98 5.88 -2.10 1.98
C ASN A 98 4.87 -1.94 3.11
N ASN A 99 5.21 -2.50 4.28
CA ASN A 99 4.33 -2.52 5.44
C ASN A 99 4.84 -1.61 6.58
N ALA A 100 6.12 -1.25 6.61
CA ALA A 100 6.67 -0.39 7.66
C ALA A 100 5.86 0.91 7.83
N GLY A 101 5.66 1.31 9.08
CA GLY A 101 4.88 2.50 9.37
C GLY A 101 4.92 2.87 10.85
N ILE A 102 4.61 4.13 11.12
CA ILE A 102 4.55 4.75 12.45
C ILE A 102 3.33 5.66 12.55
N LEU A 103 2.96 6.06 13.77
CA LEU A 103 1.93 7.05 14.05
C LEU A 103 2.49 8.23 14.85
N ARG A 104 2.16 9.44 14.41
CA ARG A 104 2.45 10.71 15.08
C ARG A 104 1.19 11.59 14.99
N ASP A 105 0.14 11.16 15.71
CA ASP A 105 -1.19 11.75 15.60
C ASP A 105 -1.28 13.03 16.41
N LYS A 106 -1.62 14.12 15.73
CA LYS A 106 -1.89 15.45 16.30
C LYS A 106 -2.94 16.16 15.45
N THR A 107 -3.79 16.97 16.07
CA THR A 107 -4.66 17.87 15.28
C THR A 107 -3.83 18.80 14.43
N PHE A 108 -4.32 19.14 13.22
CA PHE A 108 -3.54 19.86 12.20
C PHE A 108 -2.86 21.13 12.72
N HIS A 109 -3.57 21.94 13.51
CA HIS A 109 -3.00 23.17 14.09
C HIS A 109 -1.94 22.95 15.19
N LYS A 110 -1.79 21.70 15.67
CA LYS A 110 -0.76 21.30 16.65
C LYS A 110 0.31 20.41 16.04
N MET A 111 0.16 20.03 14.76
CA MET A 111 1.12 19.24 14.04
C MET A 111 2.41 20.05 13.87
N ASP A 112 3.54 19.51 14.26
CA ASP A 112 4.85 20.10 13.99
C ASP A 112 5.52 19.43 12.79
N ASP A 113 6.50 20.13 12.22
CA ASP A 113 7.21 19.66 11.01
C ASP A 113 7.97 18.35 11.27
N ALA A 114 8.47 18.13 12.49
CA ALA A 114 9.21 16.92 12.83
C ALA A 114 8.31 15.67 12.77
N ASP A 115 7.09 15.74 13.30
CA ASP A 115 6.13 14.64 13.24
C ASP A 115 5.62 14.43 11.80
N TRP A 116 5.42 15.54 11.06
CA TRP A 116 5.04 15.48 9.64
C TRP A 116 6.12 14.79 8.81
N ASP A 117 7.36 15.26 8.91
CA ASP A 117 8.49 14.77 8.13
C ASP A 117 8.84 13.32 8.45
N LEU A 118 8.75 12.93 9.72
CA LEU A 118 9.05 11.55 10.11
C LEU A 118 8.03 10.57 9.53
N VAL A 119 6.73 10.92 9.59
CA VAL A 119 5.68 10.09 8.98
C VAL A 119 5.87 10.01 7.46
N TYR A 120 6.13 11.14 6.80
CA TYR A 120 6.42 11.15 5.36
C TYR A 120 7.63 10.27 5.02
N ARG A 121 8.75 10.42 5.72
CA ARG A 121 9.97 9.64 5.49
C ARG A 121 9.76 8.15 5.62
N VAL A 122 9.12 7.71 6.69
CA VAL A 122 8.93 6.26 6.91
C VAL A 122 7.95 5.68 5.90
N HIS A 123 6.78 6.31 5.72
CA HIS A 123 5.72 5.74 4.90
C HIS A 123 5.92 5.93 3.40
N VAL A 124 6.27 7.16 2.97
CA VAL A 124 6.31 7.50 1.53
C VAL A 124 7.71 7.32 0.98
N GLU A 125 8.70 7.99 1.55
CA GLU A 125 10.08 7.91 1.09
C GLU A 125 10.65 6.50 1.26
N GLY A 126 10.39 5.85 2.40
CA GLY A 126 10.85 4.47 2.64
C GLY A 126 10.25 3.49 1.62
N ALA A 127 8.93 3.51 1.44
CA ALA A 127 8.29 2.65 0.45
C ALA A 127 8.76 2.92 -0.99
N TYR A 128 8.96 4.20 -1.34
CA TYR A 128 9.55 4.59 -2.62
C TYR A 128 10.96 4.03 -2.79
N LYS A 129 11.86 4.22 -1.81
CA LYS A 129 13.26 3.80 -1.90
C LYS A 129 13.39 2.28 -2.02
N VAL A 130 12.68 1.53 -1.19
CA VAL A 130 12.71 0.06 -1.25
C VAL A 130 12.17 -0.44 -2.59
N THR A 131 11.02 0.08 -3.03
CA THR A 131 10.43 -0.32 -4.31
C THR A 131 11.32 0.05 -5.49
N ARG A 132 11.88 1.28 -5.49
CA ARG A 132 12.76 1.76 -6.55
C ARG A 132 14.03 0.92 -6.66
N ALA A 133 14.63 0.51 -5.54
CA ALA A 133 15.81 -0.36 -5.53
C ALA A 133 15.49 -1.76 -6.08
N ALA A 134 14.33 -2.34 -5.76
CA ALA A 134 13.90 -3.65 -6.27
C ALA A 134 13.48 -3.61 -7.75
N TRP A 135 13.02 -2.47 -8.24
CA TRP A 135 12.37 -2.34 -9.56
C TRP A 135 13.22 -2.78 -10.76
N PRO A 136 14.53 -2.41 -10.88
CA PRO A 136 15.37 -2.89 -11.98
C PRO A 136 15.47 -4.42 -12.04
N HIS A 137 15.64 -5.07 -10.90
CA HIS A 137 15.74 -6.53 -10.78
C HIS A 137 14.43 -7.22 -11.18
N MET A 138 13.29 -6.69 -10.74
CA MET A 138 11.97 -7.18 -11.16
C MET A 138 11.75 -7.02 -12.67
N ARG A 139 12.22 -5.90 -13.25
CA ARG A 139 12.16 -5.69 -14.72
C ARG A 139 13.01 -6.68 -15.48
N GLU A 140 14.23 -6.93 -15.04
CA GLU A 140 15.16 -7.89 -15.66
C GLU A 140 14.59 -9.32 -15.58
N GLN A 141 14.03 -9.69 -14.44
CA GLN A 141 13.35 -10.98 -14.22
C GLN A 141 12.05 -11.13 -15.02
N ASN A 142 11.49 -10.03 -15.53
CA ASN A 142 10.14 -9.96 -16.11
C ASN A 142 9.06 -10.51 -15.16
N TYR A 143 9.24 -10.24 -13.87
CA TYR A 143 8.33 -10.63 -12.78
C TYR A 143 8.54 -9.73 -11.57
N GLY A 144 7.46 -9.24 -11.00
CA GLY A 144 7.47 -8.53 -9.73
C GLY A 144 6.08 -8.41 -9.12
N ARG A 145 6.01 -8.38 -7.80
CA ARG A 145 4.78 -8.09 -7.04
C ARG A 145 5.10 -7.05 -5.98
N VAL A 146 4.36 -5.98 -5.97
CA VAL A 146 4.53 -4.91 -4.97
C VAL A 146 3.20 -4.67 -4.26
N ILE A 147 3.24 -4.73 -2.94
CA ILE A 147 2.08 -4.44 -2.10
C ILE A 147 2.40 -3.24 -1.21
N PHE A 148 1.59 -2.19 -1.31
CA PHE A 148 1.65 -1.05 -0.42
C PHE A 148 0.59 -1.15 0.68
N THR A 149 0.97 -0.84 1.91
CA THR A 149 0.03 -0.76 3.04
C THR A 149 -0.49 0.67 3.14
N ALA A 150 -1.63 0.93 2.51
CA ALA A 150 -2.43 2.14 2.65
C ALA A 150 -3.21 2.15 3.98
N SER A 151 -4.31 2.88 4.09
CA SER A 151 -5.19 2.91 5.28
C SER A 151 -6.54 3.49 4.93
N THR A 152 -7.58 3.07 5.65
CA THR A 152 -8.89 3.73 5.66
C THR A 152 -8.80 5.21 6.05
N SER A 153 -7.83 5.58 6.90
CA SER A 153 -7.55 6.99 7.22
C SER A 153 -7.11 7.81 6.01
N GLY A 154 -6.45 7.20 5.03
CA GLY A 154 -6.12 7.85 3.77
C GLY A 154 -7.31 7.95 2.82
N ILE A 155 -8.21 6.95 2.84
CA ILE A 155 -9.38 6.88 1.94
C ILE A 155 -10.49 7.79 2.41
N TYR A 156 -10.82 7.75 3.71
CA TYR A 156 -12.00 8.42 4.28
C TYR A 156 -11.65 9.59 5.21
N GLY A 157 -10.37 9.78 5.51
CA GLY A 157 -9.93 10.74 6.53
C GLY A 157 -10.06 10.21 7.95
N ASN A 158 -9.23 10.74 8.86
CA ASN A 158 -9.35 10.49 10.30
C ASN A 158 -8.85 11.70 11.08
N PHE A 159 -9.56 12.05 12.15
CA PHE A 159 -9.23 13.19 12.98
C PHE A 159 -7.83 13.03 13.61
N GLY A 160 -7.00 14.07 13.51
CA GLY A 160 -5.65 14.06 14.08
C GLY A 160 -4.59 13.35 13.23
N GLN A 161 -4.93 12.87 12.03
CA GLN A 161 -4.04 12.09 11.17
C GLN A 161 -3.77 12.74 9.81
N SER A 162 -3.62 14.04 9.75
CA SER A 162 -3.37 14.76 8.49
C SER A 162 -2.09 14.30 7.78
N ASN A 163 -0.99 14.09 8.52
CA ASN A 163 0.27 13.55 8.02
C ASN A 163 0.12 12.08 7.56
N TYR A 164 -0.46 11.24 8.39
CA TYR A 164 -0.65 9.81 8.13
C TYR A 164 -1.65 9.56 6.99
N GLY A 165 -2.80 10.24 7.02
CA GLY A 165 -3.82 10.11 5.95
C GLY A 165 -3.27 10.51 4.58
N MET A 166 -2.55 11.64 4.50
CA MET A 166 -1.86 12.08 3.29
C MET A 166 -0.86 11.03 2.80
N ALA A 167 0.01 10.54 3.69
CA ALA A 167 1.02 9.54 3.35
C ALA A 167 0.38 8.25 2.82
N LYS A 168 -0.66 7.75 3.49
CA LYS A 168 -1.34 6.50 3.12
C LYS A 168 -2.13 6.60 1.81
N LEU A 169 -2.76 7.74 1.53
CA LEU A 169 -3.39 7.96 0.23
C LEU A 169 -2.34 8.17 -0.88
N GLY A 170 -1.23 8.82 -0.57
CA GLY A 170 -0.10 8.97 -1.49
C GLY A 170 0.47 7.64 -1.96
N LEU A 171 0.53 6.62 -1.11
CA LEU A 171 0.92 5.25 -1.49
C LEU A 171 -0.04 4.64 -2.51
N TYR A 172 -1.35 4.93 -2.42
CA TYR A 172 -2.29 4.45 -3.45
C TYR A 172 -2.09 5.19 -4.78
N GLY A 173 -1.79 6.49 -4.76
CA GLY A 173 -1.38 7.22 -5.97
C GLY A 173 -0.16 6.59 -6.64
N LEU A 174 0.87 6.26 -5.85
CA LEU A 174 2.06 5.54 -6.30
C LEU A 174 1.71 4.14 -6.85
N THR A 175 0.84 3.39 -6.18
CA THR A 175 0.33 2.10 -6.63
C THR A 175 -0.23 2.19 -8.05
N ARG A 176 -1.10 3.17 -8.31
CA ARG A 176 -1.75 3.34 -9.62
C ARG A 176 -0.75 3.62 -10.74
N THR A 177 0.21 4.50 -10.47
CA THR A 177 1.24 4.87 -11.46
C THR A 177 2.17 3.71 -11.77
N LEU A 178 2.71 3.05 -10.74
CA LEU A 178 3.62 1.92 -10.90
C LEU A 178 2.94 0.71 -11.54
N ALA A 179 1.65 0.49 -11.31
CA ALA A 179 0.88 -0.55 -12.00
C ALA A 179 0.84 -0.35 -13.52
N ILE A 180 0.81 0.89 -14.00
CA ILE A 180 0.89 1.20 -15.43
C ILE A 180 2.30 0.95 -15.95
N GLU A 181 3.32 1.45 -15.25
CA GLU A 181 4.72 1.32 -15.65
C GLU A 181 5.22 -0.14 -15.64
N GLY A 182 4.75 -0.94 -14.68
CA GLY A 182 5.15 -2.33 -14.48
C GLY A 182 4.53 -3.33 -15.45
N ARG A 183 3.41 -2.97 -16.10
CA ARG A 183 2.58 -3.90 -16.89
C ARG A 183 3.37 -4.69 -17.94
N LYS A 184 4.24 -4.02 -18.68
CA LYS A 184 5.03 -4.66 -19.76
C LYS A 184 6.07 -5.66 -19.25
N ASN A 185 6.44 -5.60 -17.99
CA ASN A 185 7.42 -6.46 -17.35
C ASN A 185 6.78 -7.42 -16.31
N ASN A 186 5.46 -7.66 -16.40
CA ASN A 186 4.73 -8.51 -15.46
C ASN A 186 4.97 -8.10 -13.97
N ILE A 187 5.11 -6.80 -13.73
CA ILE A 187 5.18 -6.27 -12.37
C ILE A 187 3.80 -5.76 -12.00
N LEU A 188 3.15 -6.43 -11.04
CA LEU A 188 1.82 -6.08 -10.55
C LEU A 188 1.94 -5.35 -9.22
N VAL A 189 1.19 -4.26 -9.10
CA VAL A 189 1.27 -3.36 -7.94
C VAL A 189 -0.11 -3.12 -7.38
N ASN A 190 -0.31 -3.45 -6.10
CA ASN A 190 -1.58 -3.30 -5.40
C ASN A 190 -1.39 -2.64 -4.04
N ALA A 191 -2.47 -2.14 -3.46
CA ALA A 191 -2.49 -1.59 -2.11
C ALA A 191 -3.56 -2.28 -1.26
N ILE A 192 -3.27 -2.40 0.03
CA ILE A 192 -4.24 -2.81 1.04
C ILE A 192 -4.47 -1.67 2.03
N ALA A 193 -5.68 -1.56 2.55
CA ALA A 193 -6.04 -0.70 3.68
C ALA A 193 -6.51 -1.60 4.83
N PRO A 194 -5.57 -2.12 5.63
CA PRO A 194 -5.88 -3.13 6.64
C PRO A 194 -6.42 -2.52 7.93
N THR A 195 -7.32 -3.26 8.59
CA THR A 195 -7.70 -3.05 9.98
C THR A 195 -7.33 -4.29 10.79
N GLY A 196 -6.36 -4.15 11.68
CA GLY A 196 -5.86 -5.25 12.53
C GLY A 196 -5.57 -4.77 13.95
N GLY A 197 -5.75 -5.66 14.92
CA GLY A 197 -5.35 -5.48 16.32
C GLY A 197 -3.83 -5.55 16.44
N THR A 198 -3.18 -4.39 16.45
CA THR A 198 -1.73 -4.27 16.54
C THR A 198 -1.36 -3.22 17.60
N ARG A 199 -0.08 -3.09 17.93
CA ARG A 199 0.40 -2.01 18.82
C ARG A 199 -0.04 -0.61 18.39
N MET A 200 -0.30 -0.41 17.09
CA MET A 200 -0.75 0.88 16.55
C MET A 200 -2.24 1.18 16.82
N THR A 201 -3.03 0.15 17.04
CA THR A 201 -4.49 0.25 17.27
C THR A 201 -4.89 -0.08 18.71
N GLU A 202 -3.93 -0.48 19.53
CA GLU A 202 -4.14 -0.78 20.96
C GLU A 202 -4.62 0.47 21.70
N GLY A 203 -5.70 0.31 22.47
CA GLY A 203 -6.34 1.43 23.18
C GLY A 203 -7.22 2.35 22.33
N LEU A 204 -7.22 2.23 21.01
CA LEU A 204 -8.09 3.00 20.11
C LEU A 204 -9.40 2.28 19.78
N ILE A 205 -9.45 0.98 20.01
CA ILE A 205 -10.57 0.09 19.68
C ILE A 205 -11.01 -0.61 20.98
N PRO A 206 -12.32 -0.81 21.19
CA PRO A 206 -12.80 -1.56 22.35
C PRO A 206 -12.13 -2.96 22.43
N PRO A 207 -11.72 -3.42 23.64
CA PRO A 207 -10.93 -4.66 23.77
C PRO A 207 -11.57 -5.88 23.12
N GLN A 208 -12.89 -6.05 23.23
CA GLN A 208 -13.61 -7.17 22.64
C GLN A 208 -13.55 -7.18 21.11
N VAL A 209 -13.50 -6.01 20.46
CA VAL A 209 -13.34 -5.88 19.01
C VAL A 209 -11.87 -6.08 18.62
N PHE A 210 -10.96 -5.51 19.42
CA PHE A 210 -9.51 -5.64 19.22
C PHE A 210 -9.06 -7.11 19.16
N GLU A 211 -9.55 -7.95 20.05
CA GLU A 211 -9.26 -9.39 20.11
C GLU A 211 -9.73 -10.15 18.85
N GLN A 212 -10.78 -9.66 18.17
CA GLN A 212 -11.31 -10.25 16.94
C GLN A 212 -10.59 -9.76 15.68
N LEU A 213 -9.95 -8.60 15.73
CA LEU A 213 -9.19 -8.02 14.62
C LEU A 213 -7.78 -8.63 14.50
N LYS A 214 -7.70 -9.96 14.49
CA LYS A 214 -6.43 -10.69 14.43
C LYS A 214 -5.65 -10.32 13.16
N PRO A 215 -4.37 -9.92 13.28
CA PRO A 215 -3.52 -9.58 12.13
C PRO A 215 -3.41 -10.71 11.08
N GLU A 216 -3.51 -11.97 11.53
CA GLU A 216 -3.49 -13.16 10.68
C GLU A 216 -4.61 -13.20 9.64
N LEU A 217 -5.74 -12.51 9.90
CA LEU A 217 -6.87 -12.44 8.99
C LEU A 217 -6.62 -11.50 7.79
N VAL A 218 -5.58 -10.68 7.84
CA VAL A 218 -5.16 -9.78 6.75
C VAL A 218 -4.21 -10.49 5.78
N SER A 219 -3.31 -11.30 6.30
CA SER A 219 -2.22 -11.92 5.53
C SER A 219 -2.66 -12.74 4.32
N PRO A 220 -3.78 -13.50 4.34
CA PRO A 220 -4.21 -14.27 3.18
C PRO A 220 -4.44 -13.42 1.92
N LEU A 221 -5.00 -12.22 2.06
CA LEU A 221 -5.17 -11.31 0.93
C LEU A 221 -3.83 -10.85 0.36
N VAL A 222 -2.88 -10.46 1.24
CA VAL A 222 -1.54 -10.01 0.83
C VAL A 222 -0.81 -11.09 0.06
N VAL A 223 -0.83 -12.31 0.56
CA VAL A 223 -0.20 -13.47 -0.07
C VAL A 223 -0.87 -13.80 -1.40
N TYR A 224 -2.20 -13.76 -1.48
CA TYR A 224 -2.90 -13.98 -2.75
C TYR A 224 -2.56 -12.90 -3.79
N LEU A 225 -2.59 -11.61 -3.44
CA LEU A 225 -2.26 -10.51 -4.35
C LEU A 225 -0.82 -10.56 -4.86
N ALA A 226 0.09 -11.17 -4.11
CA ALA A 226 1.49 -11.36 -4.48
C ALA A 226 1.75 -12.66 -5.26
N SER A 227 0.77 -13.54 -5.39
CA SER A 227 0.93 -14.85 -6.06
C SER A 227 0.91 -14.75 -7.58
N GLU A 228 1.36 -15.81 -8.24
CA GLU A 228 1.25 -15.96 -9.70
C GLU A 228 -0.20 -16.15 -10.17
N ASN A 229 -1.06 -16.67 -9.29
CA ASN A 229 -2.48 -16.91 -9.57
C ASN A 229 -3.27 -15.59 -9.66
N CYS A 230 -2.77 -14.50 -9.07
CA CYS A 230 -3.42 -13.20 -9.09
C CYS A 230 -2.91 -12.35 -10.27
N GLN A 231 -3.85 -11.88 -11.10
CA GLN A 231 -3.58 -10.96 -12.19
C GLN A 231 -4.02 -9.52 -11.88
N GLU A 232 -4.45 -9.26 -10.65
CA GLU A 232 -4.91 -7.94 -10.25
C GLU A 232 -3.73 -6.97 -10.12
N THR A 233 -3.92 -5.76 -10.63
CA THR A 233 -2.97 -4.65 -10.49
C THR A 233 -3.71 -3.33 -10.37
N SER A 234 -3.12 -2.33 -9.74
CA SER A 234 -3.75 -1.03 -9.46
C SER A 234 -4.92 -1.09 -8.48
N GLY A 235 -5.14 -2.25 -7.82
CA GLY A 235 -6.22 -2.45 -6.86
C GLY A 235 -5.93 -1.80 -5.50
N LEU A 236 -6.99 -1.35 -4.84
CA LEU A 236 -7.00 -0.96 -3.42
C LEU A 236 -8.02 -1.85 -2.72
N PHE A 237 -7.59 -2.48 -1.63
CA PHE A 237 -8.44 -3.44 -0.90
C PHE A 237 -8.49 -3.11 0.58
N GLU A 238 -9.68 -2.95 1.12
CA GLU A 238 -9.89 -2.95 2.56
C GLU A 238 -9.96 -4.39 3.07
N VAL A 239 -9.35 -4.66 4.23
CA VAL A 239 -9.32 -6.00 4.81
C VAL A 239 -9.18 -5.94 6.33
N GLY A 240 -9.98 -6.73 7.05
CA GLY A 240 -9.91 -6.85 8.50
C GLY A 240 -11.07 -7.64 9.06
N GLY A 241 -10.91 -8.25 10.24
CA GLY A 241 -11.96 -9.00 10.91
C GLY A 241 -12.60 -10.13 10.08
N GLY A 242 -11.86 -10.69 9.11
CA GLY A 242 -12.39 -11.71 8.19
C GLY A 242 -13.18 -11.17 7.00
N TRP A 243 -13.33 -9.85 6.87
CA TRP A 243 -13.96 -9.20 5.74
C TRP A 243 -12.90 -8.57 4.81
N MET A 244 -13.18 -8.55 3.51
CA MET A 244 -12.37 -7.86 2.52
C MET A 244 -13.22 -7.34 1.36
N GLY A 245 -12.87 -6.15 0.87
CA GLY A 245 -13.56 -5.51 -0.25
C GLY A 245 -12.62 -4.68 -1.10
N LYS A 246 -12.90 -4.56 -2.39
CA LYS A 246 -12.16 -3.71 -3.32
C LYS A 246 -12.76 -2.32 -3.35
N VAL A 247 -11.92 -1.29 -3.24
CA VAL A 247 -12.30 0.13 -3.34
C VAL A 247 -12.01 0.64 -4.75
N ARG A 248 -12.86 1.52 -5.25
CA ARG A 248 -12.65 2.26 -6.50
C ARG A 248 -13.08 3.71 -6.38
N TRP A 249 -12.54 4.57 -7.25
CA TRP A 249 -13.06 5.92 -7.42
C TRP A 249 -14.29 5.91 -8.28
N GLU A 250 -15.21 6.79 -7.94
CA GLU A 250 -16.40 7.12 -8.71
C GLU A 250 -16.40 8.61 -9.02
N ARG A 251 -16.83 8.98 -10.23
CA ARG A 251 -16.87 10.36 -10.68
C ARG A 251 -18.23 10.65 -11.29
N SER A 252 -18.88 11.74 -10.88
CA SER A 252 -20.11 12.23 -11.51
C SER A 252 -19.87 12.48 -13.01
N LEU A 253 -20.93 12.43 -13.82
CA LEU A 253 -20.82 12.80 -15.23
C LEU A 253 -20.52 14.29 -15.42
N GLY A 254 -20.94 15.13 -14.47
CA GLY A 254 -20.75 16.56 -14.53
C GLY A 254 -21.53 17.22 -15.65
N ILE A 255 -21.12 18.43 -16.01
CA ILE A 255 -21.64 19.16 -17.16
C ILE A 255 -20.49 19.77 -17.97
N GLY A 256 -20.76 20.13 -19.23
CA GLY A 256 -19.81 20.88 -20.08
C GLY A 256 -20.40 22.21 -20.50
N PHE A 257 -19.62 23.29 -20.30
CA PHE A 257 -19.91 24.63 -20.84
C PHE A 257 -19.21 24.83 -22.18
N ASP A 258 -19.71 25.79 -22.99
CA ASP A 258 -19.00 26.22 -24.21
C ASP A 258 -17.73 27.00 -23.82
N PRO A 259 -16.53 26.45 -24.09
CA PRO A 259 -15.28 27.13 -23.69
C PRO A 259 -15.00 28.42 -24.44
N ARG A 260 -15.67 28.67 -25.59
CA ARG A 260 -15.53 29.91 -26.39
C ARG A 260 -16.36 31.04 -25.82
N ALA A 261 -17.53 30.72 -25.26
CA ALA A 261 -18.39 31.71 -24.61
C ALA A 261 -17.88 32.10 -23.21
N GLY A 262 -17.13 31.21 -22.59
CA GLY A 262 -16.78 31.29 -21.18
C GLY A 262 -17.95 30.99 -20.26
N PHE A 263 -17.71 30.96 -18.96
CA PHE A 263 -18.74 30.77 -17.92
C PHE A 263 -18.30 31.45 -16.62
N SER A 264 -19.28 31.85 -15.84
CA SER A 264 -19.08 32.59 -14.60
C SER A 264 -19.18 31.67 -13.35
N PRO A 265 -18.78 32.13 -12.15
CA PRO A 265 -19.07 31.46 -10.91
C PRO A 265 -20.57 31.24 -10.68
N GLU A 266 -21.42 32.14 -11.14
CA GLU A 266 -22.89 32.07 -11.06
C GLU A 266 -23.42 30.94 -11.94
N ASP A 267 -22.84 30.69 -13.12
CA ASP A 267 -23.17 29.55 -13.96
C ASP A 267 -22.82 28.21 -13.28
N VAL A 268 -21.67 28.15 -12.61
CA VAL A 268 -21.30 26.99 -11.79
C VAL A 268 -22.29 26.77 -10.66
N ALA A 269 -22.67 27.83 -9.94
CA ALA A 269 -23.64 27.77 -8.85
C ALA A 269 -25.01 27.29 -9.32
N ALA A 270 -25.48 27.77 -10.48
CA ALA A 270 -26.77 27.38 -11.08
C ALA A 270 -26.81 25.88 -11.43
N HIS A 271 -25.66 25.27 -11.76
CA HIS A 271 -25.56 23.87 -12.18
C HIS A 271 -24.93 22.96 -11.11
N TRP A 272 -24.73 23.45 -9.87
CA TRP A 272 -24.00 22.73 -8.83
C TRP A 272 -24.56 21.34 -8.52
N GLN A 273 -25.89 21.20 -8.47
CA GLN A 273 -26.53 19.92 -8.21
C GLN A 273 -26.20 18.90 -9.32
N GLN A 274 -26.26 19.31 -10.59
CA GLN A 274 -25.93 18.44 -11.72
C GLN A 274 -24.43 18.07 -11.75
N ILE A 275 -23.53 18.99 -11.39
CA ILE A 275 -22.10 18.73 -11.27
C ILE A 275 -21.82 17.66 -10.22
N CYS A 276 -22.60 17.64 -9.14
CA CYS A 276 -22.44 16.72 -8.01
C CYS A 276 -23.34 15.46 -8.08
N ASP A 277 -24.11 15.29 -9.16
CA ASP A 277 -25.00 14.15 -9.31
C ASP A 277 -24.22 12.90 -9.75
N PHE A 278 -24.31 11.83 -8.96
CA PHE A 278 -23.67 10.55 -9.25
C PHE A 278 -24.57 9.57 -9.99
N GLU A 279 -25.77 9.97 -10.41
CA GLU A 279 -26.59 9.12 -11.29
C GLU A 279 -25.85 8.84 -12.61
N GLY A 280 -25.66 7.59 -12.94
CA GLY A 280 -24.88 7.15 -14.10
C GLY A 280 -23.36 7.41 -14.00
N ALA A 281 -22.83 7.58 -12.80
CA ALA A 281 -21.43 7.90 -12.53
C ALA A 281 -20.42 7.01 -13.27
N ALA A 282 -19.31 7.59 -13.67
CA ALA A 282 -18.24 6.94 -14.40
C ALA A 282 -17.15 6.39 -13.46
N HIS A 283 -16.47 5.34 -13.91
CA HIS A 283 -15.36 4.68 -13.18
C HIS A 283 -14.09 4.66 -14.02
N PRO A 284 -13.42 5.82 -14.28
CA PRO A 284 -12.22 5.87 -15.11
C PRO A 284 -11.11 5.00 -14.54
N LYS A 285 -10.54 4.14 -15.38
CA LYS A 285 -9.47 3.23 -14.97
C LYS A 285 -8.10 3.89 -14.97
N ASP A 286 -7.89 4.87 -15.84
CA ASP A 286 -6.64 5.59 -15.99
C ASP A 286 -6.88 7.06 -16.39
N ASN A 287 -5.80 7.83 -16.52
CA ASN A 287 -5.85 9.24 -16.87
C ASN A 287 -6.41 9.48 -18.29
N ILE A 288 -6.20 8.57 -19.22
CA ILE A 288 -6.69 8.68 -20.61
C ILE A 288 -8.22 8.57 -20.60
N GLU A 289 -8.76 7.58 -19.88
CA GLU A 289 -10.22 7.46 -19.71
C GLU A 289 -10.80 8.66 -18.95
N ALA A 290 -10.09 9.18 -17.95
CA ALA A 290 -10.54 10.34 -17.19
C ALA A 290 -10.68 11.60 -18.06
N LEU A 291 -9.86 11.77 -19.10
CA LEU A 291 -9.89 12.92 -20.00
C LEU A 291 -10.98 12.86 -21.06
N LYS A 292 -11.61 11.71 -21.31
CA LYS A 292 -12.58 11.54 -22.41
C LYS A 292 -13.75 12.54 -22.35
N GLU A 293 -14.31 12.75 -21.16
CA GLU A 293 -15.46 13.67 -21.00
C GLU A 293 -15.07 15.12 -21.32
N MET A 294 -13.92 15.56 -20.83
CA MET A 294 -13.39 16.89 -21.12
C MET A 294 -13.10 17.07 -22.61
N MET A 295 -12.45 16.07 -23.23
CA MET A 295 -12.17 16.10 -24.67
C MET A 295 -13.45 16.05 -25.50
N GLY A 296 -14.45 15.25 -25.10
CA GLY A 296 -15.77 15.21 -25.72
C GLY A 296 -16.49 16.56 -25.64
N ASN A 297 -16.37 17.26 -24.50
CA ASN A 297 -16.92 18.61 -24.37
C ASN A 297 -16.24 19.59 -25.34
N LEU A 298 -14.92 19.59 -25.43
CA LEU A 298 -14.19 20.42 -26.39
C LEU A 298 -14.62 20.15 -27.83
N GLN A 299 -14.78 18.90 -28.24
CA GLN A 299 -15.20 18.51 -29.59
C GLN A 299 -16.58 19.03 -29.98
N LYS A 300 -17.54 19.14 -29.04
CA LYS A 300 -18.89 19.70 -29.32
C LYS A 300 -18.83 21.12 -29.83
N TYR A 301 -17.79 21.89 -29.52
CA TYR A 301 -17.67 23.31 -29.81
C TYR A 301 -16.53 23.65 -30.80
N THR A 302 -15.82 22.62 -31.29
CA THR A 302 -14.69 22.84 -32.24
C THR A 302 -15.14 22.75 -33.70
N LEU A 303 -16.37 22.34 -33.98
CA LEU A 303 -17.02 22.31 -35.27
C LEU A 303 -17.93 23.52 -35.41
#